data_4942364cd6cfc71e6b24f9408a6a205f
#
_entry.id   4942364cd6cfc71e6b24f9408a6a205f
#
_cell.length_a   1.000
_cell.length_b   1.000
_cell.length_c   1.000
_cell.angle_alpha   90.00
_cell.angle_beta   90.00
_cell.angle_gamma   90.00
#
_symmetry.space_group_name_H-M   'P 1'
#
loop_
_entity.id
_entity.type
_entity.pdbx_description
1 polymer ?
#
loop_
_entity_poly.entity_id
_entity_poly.type
_entity_poly.pdbx_seq_one_letter_code
_entity_poly.pdbx_strand_id
1 'polypeptide(L)'
;MEPNIFDKVQDVDLKKTMENAYIDYAMSVIVSRAIPDVRDGLKPVQRRVLYALQSLGVTPDKKTKKCATIVGETMGKYHPHGDSSIYGSLVYMGQPWSMRHVLIDKQGNFGSEDGDSPAAMRYTEAKMSRLAGEMLAGINKNTVDFMPNFSNEYEE
;
A
#
# COMPACT_ATOMS: atom_id res chain seq x y z
N MET A 1 10.63 -41.33 -34.57
CA MET A 1 10.86 -39.88 -34.74
C MET A 1 10.20 -39.20 -33.59
N GLU A 2 10.97 -38.70 -32.65
CA GLU A 2 10.41 -37.91 -31.57
C GLU A 2 9.93 -36.58 -32.15
N PRO A 3 8.74 -36.08 -31.77
CA PRO A 3 8.25 -34.81 -32.26
C PRO A 3 9.13 -33.69 -31.72
N ASN A 4 9.73 -32.94 -32.60
CA ASN A 4 10.61 -31.80 -32.28
C ASN A 4 9.78 -30.76 -31.58
N ILE A 5 10.16 -30.41 -30.35
CA ILE A 5 9.44 -29.47 -29.47
C ILE A 5 9.34 -28.03 -30.09
N PHE A 6 10.13 -27.77 -31.13
CA PHE A 6 10.19 -26.49 -31.84
C PHE A 6 9.21 -26.36 -33.03
N ASP A 7 8.45 -27.40 -33.35
CA ASP A 7 7.58 -27.41 -34.56
C ASP A 7 6.10 -27.08 -34.30
N LYS A 8 5.73 -26.60 -33.12
CA LYS A 8 4.39 -26.08 -32.86
C LYS A 8 4.33 -24.56 -33.10
N VAL A 9 4.28 -24.16 -34.34
CA VAL A 9 3.86 -22.82 -34.73
C VAL A 9 2.35 -22.72 -34.50
N GLN A 10 1.94 -21.84 -33.56
CA GLN A 10 0.53 -21.49 -33.38
C GLN A 10 0.28 -20.14 -34.01
N ASP A 11 -0.67 -20.07 -34.92
CA ASP A 11 -1.15 -18.79 -35.43
C ASP A 11 -1.94 -18.09 -34.33
N VAL A 12 -1.43 -16.94 -33.91
CA VAL A 12 -2.02 -16.09 -32.87
C VAL A 12 -2.45 -14.79 -33.49
N ASP A 13 -3.72 -14.42 -33.30
CA ASP A 13 -4.20 -13.09 -33.65
C ASP A 13 -3.58 -12.06 -32.71
N LEU A 14 -2.63 -11.28 -33.23
CA LEU A 14 -1.88 -10.28 -32.48
C LEU A 14 -2.82 -9.26 -31.82
N LYS A 15 -3.85 -8.81 -32.56
CA LYS A 15 -4.81 -7.81 -32.06
C LYS A 15 -5.56 -8.35 -30.83
N LYS A 16 -6.12 -9.56 -30.94
CA LYS A 16 -6.86 -10.20 -29.86
C LYS A 16 -5.98 -10.50 -28.65
N THR A 17 -4.73 -10.91 -28.87
CA THR A 17 -3.78 -11.16 -27.80
C THR A 17 -3.41 -9.89 -27.06
N MET A 18 -3.18 -8.78 -27.79
CA MET A 18 -2.91 -7.49 -27.17
C MET A 18 -4.12 -6.93 -26.42
N GLU A 19 -5.33 -7.04 -26.98
CA GLU A 19 -6.57 -6.63 -26.31
C GLU A 19 -6.76 -7.39 -24.99
N ASN A 20 -6.61 -8.69 -25.00
CA ASN A 20 -6.74 -9.52 -23.79
C ASN A 20 -5.66 -9.17 -22.75
N ALA A 21 -4.40 -9.07 -23.17
CA ALA A 21 -3.31 -8.71 -22.27
C ALA A 21 -3.50 -7.31 -21.65
N TYR A 22 -4.03 -6.35 -22.42
CA TYR A 22 -4.34 -5.02 -21.91
C TYR A 22 -5.49 -5.05 -20.90
N ILE A 23 -6.55 -5.82 -21.18
CA ILE A 23 -7.69 -5.98 -20.26
C ILE A 23 -7.23 -6.66 -18.97
N ASP A 24 -6.44 -7.71 -19.05
CA ASP A 24 -5.90 -8.42 -17.89
C ASP A 24 -5.03 -7.51 -17.03
N TYR A 25 -4.17 -6.70 -17.66
CA TYR A 25 -3.37 -5.71 -16.95
C TYR A 25 -4.23 -4.63 -16.29
N ALA A 26 -5.20 -4.07 -17.02
CA ALA A 26 -6.10 -3.05 -16.50
C ALA A 26 -6.93 -3.58 -15.31
N MET A 27 -7.46 -4.79 -15.42
CA MET A 27 -8.20 -5.47 -14.35
C MET A 27 -7.30 -5.72 -13.13
N SER A 28 -6.07 -6.19 -13.32
CA SER A 28 -5.11 -6.37 -12.25
C SER A 28 -4.83 -5.06 -11.50
N VAL A 29 -4.59 -3.95 -12.22
CA VAL A 29 -4.37 -2.63 -11.61
C VAL A 29 -5.61 -2.14 -10.86
N ILE A 30 -6.79 -2.30 -11.42
CA ILE A 30 -8.05 -1.89 -10.78
C ILE A 30 -8.27 -2.68 -9.48
N VAL A 31 -8.23 -4.00 -9.54
CA VAL A 31 -8.56 -4.89 -8.41
C VAL A 31 -7.50 -4.83 -7.31
N SER A 32 -6.21 -4.85 -7.69
CA SER A 32 -5.11 -4.95 -6.72
C SER A 32 -4.53 -3.61 -6.25
N ARG A 33 -4.95 -2.49 -6.83
CA ARG A 33 -4.36 -1.18 -6.52
C ARG A 33 -5.38 -0.08 -6.25
N ALA A 34 -6.41 0.04 -7.09
CA ALA A 34 -7.28 1.22 -7.10
C ALA A 34 -8.52 1.08 -6.21
N ILE A 35 -9.07 -0.12 -6.08
CA ILE A 35 -10.32 -0.36 -5.35
C ILE A 35 -10.02 -0.65 -3.87
N PRO A 36 -10.67 0.07 -2.93
CA PRO A 36 -10.62 -0.27 -1.52
C PRO A 36 -11.28 -1.63 -1.24
N ASP A 37 -10.74 -2.39 -0.31
CA ASP A 37 -11.33 -3.65 0.14
C ASP A 37 -12.65 -3.38 0.89
N VAL A 38 -13.68 -4.16 0.59
CA VAL A 38 -15.00 -4.01 1.21
C VAL A 38 -15.01 -4.29 2.72
N ARG A 39 -14.04 -5.05 3.22
CA ARG A 39 -13.94 -5.45 4.63
C ARG A 39 -13.40 -4.34 5.53
N ASP A 40 -12.39 -3.59 5.09
CA ASP A 40 -11.69 -2.58 5.87
C ASP A 40 -11.67 -1.17 5.23
N GLY A 41 -12.10 -1.07 3.99
CA GLY A 41 -12.10 0.20 3.24
C GLY A 41 -10.72 0.67 2.82
N LEU A 42 -9.69 -0.16 2.92
CA LEU A 42 -8.31 0.21 2.63
C LEU A 42 -7.89 -0.23 1.23
N LYS A 43 -7.12 0.61 0.58
CA LYS A 43 -6.32 0.20 -0.58
C LYS A 43 -5.08 -0.58 -0.10
N PRO A 44 -4.51 -1.47 -0.94
CA PRO A 44 -3.35 -2.27 -0.54
C PRO A 44 -2.18 -1.44 0.02
N VAL A 45 -1.86 -0.30 -0.62
CA VAL A 45 -0.79 0.59 -0.12
C VAL A 45 -1.09 1.14 1.27
N GLN A 46 -2.33 1.47 1.57
CA GLN A 46 -2.74 1.99 2.89
C GLN A 46 -2.60 0.92 3.96
N ARG A 47 -3.03 -0.30 3.67
CA ARG A 47 -2.89 -1.45 4.57
C ARG A 47 -1.42 -1.75 4.86
N ARG A 48 -0.56 -1.73 3.85
CA ARG A 48 0.89 -1.94 3.99
C ARG A 48 1.56 -0.84 4.81
N VAL A 49 1.13 0.41 4.67
CA VAL A 49 1.62 1.52 5.51
C VAL A 49 1.24 1.31 6.98
N LEU A 50 -0.01 0.92 7.26
CA LEU A 50 -0.45 0.65 8.63
C LEU A 50 0.29 -0.56 9.22
N TYR A 51 0.51 -1.60 8.44
CA TYR A 51 1.27 -2.76 8.87
C TYR A 51 2.75 -2.43 9.13
N ALA A 52 3.37 -1.59 8.28
CA ALA A 52 4.72 -1.09 8.52
C ALA A 52 4.83 -0.26 9.80
N LEU A 53 3.82 0.57 10.11
CA LEU A 53 3.74 1.28 11.40
C LEU A 53 3.66 0.34 12.60
N GLN A 54 2.88 -0.73 12.49
CA GLN A 54 2.78 -1.78 13.52
C GLN A 54 4.12 -2.47 13.70
N SER A 55 4.76 -2.88 12.62
CA SER A 55 6.08 -3.52 12.61
C SER A 55 7.18 -2.64 13.23
N LEU A 56 7.13 -1.34 12.95
CA LEU A 56 8.04 -0.34 13.53
C LEU A 56 7.71 0.00 15.00
N GLY A 57 6.62 -0.50 15.55
CA GLY A 57 6.14 -0.19 16.89
C GLY A 57 5.70 1.26 17.05
N VAL A 58 5.22 1.91 15.98
CA VAL A 58 4.74 3.31 15.98
C VAL A 58 3.24 3.33 16.26
N THR A 59 2.89 2.82 17.43
CA THR A 59 1.53 2.70 17.94
C THR A 59 1.01 4.04 18.51
N PRO A 60 -0.31 4.17 18.75
CA PRO A 60 -0.91 5.42 19.21
C PRO A 60 -0.31 5.99 20.51
N ASP A 61 0.17 5.12 21.38
CA ASP A 61 0.77 5.45 22.69
C ASP A 61 2.25 5.84 22.59
N LYS A 62 2.87 5.66 21.43
CA LYS A 62 4.29 5.95 21.21
C LYS A 62 4.50 7.32 20.56
N LYS A 63 5.78 7.73 20.53
CA LYS A 63 6.18 8.95 19.83
C LYS A 63 6.07 8.78 18.32
N THR A 64 5.84 9.89 17.64
CA THR A 64 5.90 9.95 16.17
C THR A 64 7.27 9.55 15.63
N LYS A 65 7.30 9.05 14.41
CA LYS A 65 8.54 8.85 13.63
C LYS A 65 8.48 9.68 12.35
N LYS A 66 9.65 10.00 11.79
CA LYS A 66 9.75 10.67 10.49
C LYS A 66 9.02 9.87 9.42
N CYS A 67 8.22 10.56 8.60
CA CYS A 67 7.52 9.92 7.50
C CYS A 67 8.48 9.20 6.54
N ALA A 68 9.68 9.73 6.34
CA ALA A 68 10.72 9.09 5.53
C ALA A 68 11.09 7.68 6.04
N THR A 69 11.12 7.48 7.37
CA THR A 69 11.38 6.15 7.95
C THR A 69 10.22 5.18 7.67
N ILE A 70 8.99 5.65 7.80
CA ILE A 70 7.78 4.84 7.57
C ILE A 70 7.69 4.46 6.09
N VAL A 71 7.91 5.42 5.19
CA VAL A 71 7.92 5.20 3.75
C VAL A 71 9.01 4.22 3.34
N GLY A 72 10.23 4.38 3.88
CA GLY A 72 11.35 3.48 3.61
C GLY A 72 11.07 2.04 4.05
N GLU A 73 10.50 1.84 5.23
CA GLU A 73 10.10 0.51 5.73
C GLU A 73 9.02 -0.12 4.84
N THR A 74 8.00 0.66 4.48
CA THR A 74 6.91 0.18 3.61
C THR A 74 7.45 -0.21 2.23
N MET A 75 8.27 0.65 1.63
CA MET A 75 8.84 0.42 0.31
C MET A 75 9.80 -0.77 0.28
N GLY A 76 10.64 -0.88 1.29
CA GLY A 76 11.66 -1.93 1.35
C GLY A 76 11.11 -3.33 1.59
N LYS A 77 10.00 -3.45 2.33
CA LYS A 77 9.47 -4.76 2.74
C LYS A 77 8.18 -5.17 2.07
N TYR A 78 7.27 -4.22 1.81
CA TYR A 78 5.89 -4.56 1.47
C TYR A 78 5.40 -3.99 0.14
N HIS A 79 5.93 -2.86 -0.31
CA HIS A 79 5.37 -2.15 -1.46
C HIS A 79 6.47 -1.65 -2.42
N PRO A 80 6.89 -2.47 -3.43
CA PRO A 80 7.99 -2.16 -4.34
C PRO A 80 7.60 -1.14 -5.42
N HIS A 81 7.19 0.06 -4.99
CA HIS A 81 6.78 1.18 -5.85
C HIS A 81 7.41 2.49 -5.37
N GLY A 82 7.22 3.56 -6.13
CA GLY A 82 7.82 4.86 -5.83
C GLY A 82 7.42 5.42 -4.46
N ASP A 83 8.38 5.99 -3.76
CA ASP A 83 8.24 6.61 -2.45
C ASP A 83 7.17 7.71 -2.40
N SER A 84 7.04 8.48 -3.47
CA SER A 84 6.04 9.55 -3.61
C SER A 84 4.61 9.02 -3.51
N SER A 85 4.34 7.85 -4.08
CA SER A 85 3.02 7.19 -4.02
C SER A 85 2.70 6.73 -2.60
N ILE A 86 3.69 6.14 -1.92
CA ILE A 86 3.56 5.67 -0.54
C ILE A 86 3.36 6.87 0.39
N TYR A 87 4.19 7.92 0.24
CA TYR A 87 4.06 9.13 1.04
C TYR A 87 2.72 9.84 0.81
N GLY A 88 2.28 9.97 -0.44
CA GLY A 88 0.96 10.51 -0.76
C GLY A 88 -0.18 9.77 -0.05
N SER A 89 -0.10 8.44 -0.01
CA SER A 89 -1.09 7.61 0.70
C SER A 89 -1.03 7.80 2.22
N LEU A 90 0.16 7.89 2.80
CA LEU A 90 0.36 8.20 4.23
C LEU A 90 -0.24 9.57 4.59
N VAL A 91 0.05 10.58 3.77
CA VAL A 91 -0.48 11.94 3.94
C VAL A 91 -2.00 11.94 3.88
N TYR A 92 -2.58 11.30 2.86
CA TYR A 92 -4.03 11.19 2.68
C TYR A 92 -4.72 10.63 3.93
N MET A 93 -4.18 9.57 4.52
CA MET A 93 -4.75 8.94 5.73
C MET A 93 -4.68 9.85 6.98
N GLY A 94 -3.87 10.90 6.97
CA GLY A 94 -3.75 11.89 8.04
C GLY A 94 -4.51 13.20 7.80
N GLN A 95 -5.25 13.33 6.69
CA GLN A 95 -5.98 14.53 6.33
C GLN A 95 -7.46 14.43 6.75
N PRO A 96 -7.95 15.29 7.66
CA PRO A 96 -9.33 15.20 8.15
C PRO A 96 -10.38 15.59 7.11
N TRP A 97 -10.00 16.33 6.07
CA TRP A 97 -10.90 16.63 4.93
C TRP A 97 -10.96 15.51 3.88
N SER A 98 -9.96 14.62 3.87
CA SER A 98 -9.90 13.48 2.94
C SER A 98 -10.47 12.21 3.53
N MET A 99 -10.40 12.04 4.85
CA MET A 99 -10.83 10.85 5.58
C MET A 99 -11.93 11.19 6.58
N ARG A 100 -13.01 10.41 6.58
CA ARG A 100 -14.05 10.54 7.60
C ARG A 100 -13.48 10.36 9.02
N HIS A 101 -12.59 9.38 9.17
CA HIS A 101 -11.83 9.13 10.38
C HIS A 101 -10.35 8.98 10.00
N VAL A 102 -9.51 9.83 10.52
CA VAL A 102 -8.08 9.77 10.24
C VAL A 102 -7.46 8.51 10.86
N LEU A 103 -6.61 7.87 10.08
CA LEU A 103 -5.90 6.67 10.52
C LEU A 103 -4.47 6.98 10.96
N ILE A 104 -4.00 8.18 10.66
CA ILE A 104 -2.64 8.64 10.95
C ILE A 104 -2.72 9.94 11.76
N ASP A 105 -2.11 9.93 12.94
CA ASP A 105 -1.83 11.13 13.71
C ASP A 105 -0.56 11.79 13.16
N LYS A 106 -0.70 13.01 12.71
CA LYS A 106 0.35 13.75 12.00
C LYS A 106 1.01 14.82 12.85
N GLN A 107 2.27 15.08 12.55
CA GLN A 107 3.00 16.23 13.03
C GLN A 107 3.75 16.91 11.89
N GLY A 108 3.53 18.22 11.72
CA GLY A 108 4.04 19.00 10.60
C GLY A 108 2.98 19.28 9.54
N ASN A 109 3.41 19.80 8.39
CA ASN A 109 2.53 20.20 7.31
C ASN A 109 2.17 18.99 6.41
N PHE A 110 0.92 18.57 6.46
CA PHE A 110 0.32 17.53 5.58
C PHE A 110 -0.55 18.13 4.48
N GLY A 111 -0.31 19.40 4.12
CA GLY A 111 -1.13 20.11 3.15
C GLY A 111 -2.32 20.81 3.81
N SER A 112 -3.12 21.48 2.98
CA SER A 112 -4.36 22.13 3.38
C SER A 112 -5.54 21.72 2.51
N GLU A 113 -6.74 22.04 2.97
CA GLU A 113 -7.98 21.88 2.19
C GLU A 113 -7.98 22.75 0.93
N ASP A 114 -7.29 23.89 0.98
CA ASP A 114 -7.17 24.86 -0.12
C ASP A 114 -6.15 24.40 -1.22
N GLY A 115 -5.57 23.21 -1.07
CA GLY A 115 -4.72 22.61 -2.10
C GLY A 115 -3.22 22.80 -1.89
N ASP A 116 -2.77 23.29 -0.75
CA ASP A 116 -1.35 23.34 -0.44
C ASP A 116 -0.75 21.94 -0.38
N SER A 117 0.42 21.80 -0.96
CA SER A 117 1.16 20.54 -0.94
C SER A 117 1.73 20.25 0.45
N PRO A 118 1.82 18.96 0.84
CA PRO A 118 2.49 18.58 2.08
C PRO A 118 3.98 18.90 2.00
N ALA A 119 4.59 19.15 3.17
CA ALA A 119 6.04 19.26 3.26
C ALA A 119 6.71 17.92 2.91
N ALA A 120 7.97 17.96 2.51
CA ALA A 120 8.73 16.74 2.20
C ALA A 120 8.79 15.79 3.41
N MET A 121 8.76 14.47 3.14
CA MET A 121 8.67 13.41 4.15
C MET A 121 9.79 13.42 5.20
N ARG A 122 10.91 14.08 4.92
CA ARG A 122 12.01 14.28 5.88
C ARG A 122 11.68 15.25 7.01
N TYR A 123 10.70 16.15 6.80
CA TYR A 123 10.29 17.16 7.79
C TYR A 123 9.07 16.74 8.58
N THR A 124 8.20 15.93 8.01
CA THR A 124 6.95 15.51 8.62
C THR A 124 7.12 14.24 9.46
N GLU A 125 6.25 14.09 10.45
CA GLU A 125 6.22 12.92 11.33
C GLU A 125 4.81 12.36 11.44
N ALA A 126 4.73 11.07 11.69
CA ALA A 126 3.47 10.37 11.80
C ALA A 126 3.53 9.23 12.82
N LYS A 127 2.36 8.84 13.30
CA LYS A 127 2.10 7.61 14.04
C LYS A 127 0.70 7.10 13.75
N MET A 128 0.39 5.87 14.14
CA MET A 128 -0.99 5.39 14.05
C MET A 128 -1.92 6.23 14.92
N SER A 129 -3.12 6.49 14.42
CA SER A 129 -4.22 6.98 15.24
C SER A 129 -4.76 5.86 16.13
N ARG A 130 -5.55 6.22 17.15
CA ARG A 130 -6.18 5.24 18.03
C ARG A 130 -7.08 4.27 17.24
N LEU A 131 -7.83 4.79 16.27
CA LEU A 131 -8.68 3.96 15.42
C LEU A 131 -7.87 2.95 14.59
N ALA A 132 -6.76 3.37 14.00
CA ALA A 132 -5.88 2.46 13.28
C ALA A 132 -5.31 1.36 14.20
N GLY A 133 -5.00 1.70 15.44
CA GLY A 133 -4.59 0.72 16.46
C GLY A 133 -5.68 -0.32 16.74
N GLU A 134 -6.95 0.09 16.83
CA GLU A 134 -8.08 -0.83 16.99
C GLU A 134 -8.30 -1.71 15.75
N MET A 135 -8.13 -1.18 14.56
CA MET A 135 -8.22 -1.96 13.30
C MET A 135 -7.17 -3.08 13.22
N LEU A 136 -6.00 -2.86 13.81
CA LEU A 136 -4.91 -3.85 13.84
C LEU A 136 -4.93 -4.72 15.12
N ALA A 137 -5.88 -4.48 16.04
CA ALA A 137 -5.99 -5.24 17.27
C ALA A 137 -6.24 -6.73 16.96
N GLY A 138 -5.41 -7.58 17.52
CA GLY A 138 -5.53 -9.03 17.34
C GLY A 138 -4.95 -9.56 16.03
N ILE A 139 -4.22 -8.78 15.24
CA ILE A 139 -3.59 -9.21 13.99
C ILE A 139 -2.71 -10.48 14.17
N ASN A 140 -2.10 -10.66 15.35
CA ASN A 140 -1.29 -11.83 15.69
C ASN A 140 -2.11 -13.05 16.16
N LYS A 141 -3.44 -13.00 16.06
CA LYS A 141 -4.35 -14.06 16.55
C LYS A 141 -5.05 -14.82 15.42
N ASN A 142 -4.41 -14.90 14.25
CA ASN A 142 -4.98 -15.54 13.05
C ASN A 142 -6.34 -14.92 12.63
N THR A 143 -6.49 -13.63 12.79
CA THR A 143 -7.70 -12.89 12.37
C THR A 143 -7.68 -12.51 10.89
N VAL A 144 -6.53 -12.59 10.26
CA VAL A 144 -6.28 -12.31 8.84
C VAL A 144 -5.30 -13.33 8.29
N ASP A 145 -5.36 -13.54 6.98
CA ASP A 145 -4.40 -14.38 6.26
C ASP A 145 -3.20 -13.52 5.86
N PHE A 146 -2.02 -14.08 6.03
CA PHE A 146 -0.75 -13.51 5.59
C PHE A 146 -0.26 -14.23 4.34
N MET A 147 0.41 -13.50 3.49
CA MET A 147 1.07 -14.05 2.31
C MET A 147 2.53 -13.56 2.24
N PRO A 148 3.42 -14.30 1.55
CA PRO A 148 4.77 -13.81 1.34
C PRO A 148 4.76 -12.48 0.58
N ASN A 149 5.64 -11.55 0.99
CA ASN A 149 5.86 -10.30 0.28
C ASN A 149 6.54 -10.53 -1.09
N PHE A 150 6.80 -9.45 -1.83
CA PHE A 150 7.42 -9.51 -3.16
C PHE A 150 8.84 -10.14 -3.19
N SER A 151 9.58 -10.15 -2.08
CA SER A 151 10.92 -10.78 -1.96
C SER A 151 10.88 -12.19 -1.37
N ASN A 152 9.73 -12.67 -0.90
CA ASN A 152 9.54 -13.89 -0.12
C ASN A 152 10.36 -13.96 1.19
N GLU A 153 10.78 -12.81 1.72
CA GLU A 153 11.55 -12.73 2.96
C GLU A 153 10.69 -12.36 4.18
N TYR A 154 9.56 -11.73 3.93
CA TYR A 154 8.63 -11.27 4.96
C TYR A 154 7.20 -11.67 4.60
N GLU A 155 6.34 -11.74 5.61
CA GLU A 155 4.89 -11.90 5.43
C GLU A 155 4.20 -10.53 5.49
N GLU A 156 3.16 -10.35 4.65
CA GLU A 156 2.34 -9.13 4.58
C GLU A 156 0.83 -9.43 4.58
#